data_e7fec009772fee9d642ee208e1ef55cd
#
_entry.id   e7fec009772fee9d642ee208e1ef55cd
#
_cell.length_a   1.000
_cell.length_b   1.000
_cell.length_c   1.000
_cell.angle_alpha   90.00
_cell.angle_beta   90.00
_cell.angle_gamma   90.00
#
_symmetry.space_group_name_H-M   'P 1'
#
loop_
_entity.id
_entity.type
_entity.pdbx_description
1 polymer ?
#
loop_
_entity_poly.entity_id
_entity_poly.type
_entity_poly.pdbx_seq_one_letter_code
_entity_poly.pdbx_strand_id
1 'polypeptide(L)'
;EVIFKKYSPLGELGEFAGVYAEVLGKVLTTPVLICDRDHVIAAAGLPKKEVLERRAAPALEEIMESRQSYILENPQSSPVYAVEGYDRPAVAVYPILAAGDVCGAVILSAGEDRRQPSEADRKLIAAAAMFLGRQMEE
;
A
#
# COMPACT_ATOMS: atom_id res chain seq x y z
N GLU A 1 -2.30 -31.45 -12.01
CA GLU A 1 -2.45 -30.96 -11.63
C GLU A 1 -2.41 -29.95 -11.19
N VAL A 2 -2.49 -29.73 -11.13
CA VAL A 2 -2.51 -28.73 -10.80
C VAL A 2 -2.53 -28.00 -10.00
N ILE A 3 -2.58 -27.92 -9.59
CA ILE A 3 -2.70 -27.30 -8.93
C ILE A 3 -2.23 -26.59 -8.39
N PHE A 4 -1.99 -26.70 -8.23
CA PHE A 4 -1.65 -25.99 -7.67
C PHE A 4 -1.14 -25.15 -7.65
N LYS A 5 -1.30 -24.83 -8.17
CA LYS A 5 -0.95 -23.92 -8.12
C LYS A 5 -1.11 -23.11 -7.38
N LYS A 6 -0.77 -23.14 -6.80
CA LYS A 6 -0.98 -22.30 -6.07
C LYS A 6 0.00 -21.58 -5.83
N TYR A 7 0.17 -20.62 -6.31
CA TYR A 7 1.07 -19.77 -5.91
C TYR A 7 0.71 -19.13 -4.76
N SER A 8 1.62 -18.65 -3.99
CA SER A 8 1.29 -17.77 -2.94
C SER A 8 0.83 -16.50 -3.60
N PRO A 9 -0.29 -15.94 -3.16
CA PRO A 9 -0.71 -14.64 -3.65
C PRO A 9 0.38 -13.61 -3.50
N LEU A 10 1.21 -13.78 -2.49
CA LEU A 10 2.33 -12.93 -2.22
C LEU A 10 3.28 -12.82 -3.39
N GLY A 11 3.63 -13.93 -4.01
CA GLY A 11 4.54 -13.89 -5.13
C GLY A 11 3.98 -13.16 -6.32
N GLU A 12 2.71 -13.41 -6.60
CA GLU A 12 2.07 -12.74 -7.73
C GLU A 12 1.88 -11.28 -7.48
N LEU A 13 1.43 -10.94 -6.28
CA LEU A 13 1.24 -9.54 -5.93
C LEU A 13 2.55 -8.78 -6.05
N GLY A 14 3.66 -9.40 -5.62
CA GLY A 14 4.95 -8.75 -5.72
C GLY A 14 5.35 -8.40 -7.13
N GLU A 15 5.03 -9.30 -8.07
CA GLU A 15 5.34 -9.03 -9.46
C GLU A 15 4.61 -7.81 -9.98
N PHE A 16 3.30 -7.77 -9.80
CA PHE A 16 2.52 -6.65 -10.27
C PHE A 16 2.82 -5.39 -9.49
N ALA A 17 3.05 -5.53 -8.19
CA ALA A 17 3.23 -4.37 -7.33
C ALA A 17 4.48 -3.59 -7.71
N GLY A 18 5.56 -4.28 -8.03
CA GLY A 18 6.79 -3.60 -8.40
C GLY A 18 6.61 -2.70 -9.61
N VAL A 19 5.97 -3.24 -10.65
CA VAL A 19 5.73 -2.47 -11.86
C VAL A 19 4.78 -1.32 -11.58
N TYR A 20 3.71 -1.59 -10.85
CA TYR A 20 2.72 -0.57 -10.59
C TYR A 20 3.28 0.55 -9.73
N ALA A 21 4.13 0.20 -8.75
CA ALA A 21 4.73 1.23 -7.92
C ALA A 21 5.59 2.18 -8.76
N GLU A 22 6.32 1.63 -9.71
CA GLU A 22 7.13 2.48 -10.60
C GLU A 22 6.26 3.43 -11.40
N VAL A 23 5.14 2.93 -11.91
CA VAL A 23 4.23 3.78 -12.67
C VAL A 23 3.66 4.87 -11.78
N LEU A 24 3.20 4.50 -10.60
CA LEU A 24 2.65 5.48 -9.67
C LEU A 24 3.68 6.52 -9.27
N GLY A 25 4.92 6.10 -9.10
CA GLY A 25 5.97 7.02 -8.72
C GLY A 25 6.25 8.09 -9.75
N LYS A 26 5.88 7.85 -11.01
CA LYS A 26 6.04 8.86 -12.04
C LYS A 26 4.90 9.86 -12.06
N VAL A 27 3.77 9.50 -11.49
CA VAL A 27 2.58 10.34 -11.50
C VAL A 27 2.39 11.06 -10.18
N LEU A 28 2.70 10.38 -9.08
CA LEU A 28 2.50 10.91 -7.75
C LEU A 28 3.73 11.68 -7.31
N THR A 29 3.50 12.71 -6.49
CA THR A 29 4.60 13.48 -5.93
C THR A 29 4.97 13.02 -4.53
N THR A 30 4.18 12.13 -3.93
CA THR A 30 4.46 11.62 -2.59
C THR A 30 4.90 10.16 -2.69
N PRO A 31 5.68 9.70 -1.72
CA PRO A 31 6.11 8.30 -1.75
C PRO A 31 4.93 7.35 -1.65
N VAL A 32 5.01 6.27 -2.39
CA VAL A 32 3.98 5.24 -2.38
C VAL A 32 4.63 3.91 -2.01
N LEU A 33 3.94 3.16 -1.16
CA LEU A 33 4.38 1.83 -0.76
C LEU A 33 3.26 0.84 -1.01
N ILE A 34 3.64 -0.37 -1.37
CA ILE A 34 2.67 -1.45 -1.53
C ILE A 34 3.12 -2.58 -0.62
N CYS A 35 2.19 -3.05 0.20
CA CYS A 35 2.44 -4.12 1.16
C CYS A 35 1.59 -5.32 0.84
N ASP A 36 2.09 -6.50 1.16
CA ASP A 36 1.20 -7.64 1.34
C ASP A 36 0.68 -7.59 2.77
N ARG A 37 0.19 -8.70 3.29
CA ARG A 37 -0.37 -8.68 4.64
C ARG A 37 0.70 -8.55 5.71
N ASP A 38 1.96 -8.79 5.38
CA ASP A 38 3.01 -8.91 6.38
C ASP A 38 4.08 -7.85 6.26
N HIS A 39 4.43 -7.44 5.04
CA HIS A 39 5.56 -6.53 4.88
C HIS A 39 5.49 -5.79 3.56
N VAL A 40 6.38 -4.82 3.39
CA VAL A 40 6.45 -3.98 2.19
C VAL A 40 7.06 -4.78 1.05
N ILE A 41 6.38 -4.81 -0.10
CA ILE A 41 6.87 -5.55 -1.25
C ILE A 41 7.27 -4.64 -2.41
N ALA A 42 6.86 -3.37 -2.39
CA ALA A 42 7.23 -2.45 -3.46
C ALA A 42 7.12 -1.04 -2.94
N ALA A 43 7.90 -0.13 -3.54
CA ALA A 43 7.90 1.27 -3.13
C ALA A 43 8.43 2.13 -4.25
N ALA A 44 8.02 3.40 -4.25
CA ALA A 44 8.52 4.38 -5.19
C ALA A 44 8.50 5.75 -4.51
N GLY A 45 9.39 6.63 -4.97
CA GLY A 45 9.46 7.97 -4.40
C GLY A 45 10.33 8.08 -3.17
N LEU A 46 11.04 7.03 -2.83
CA LEU A 46 11.93 7.01 -1.68
C LEU A 46 12.95 5.89 -1.91
N PRO A 47 14.05 5.88 -1.15
CA PRO A 47 15.01 4.80 -1.29
C PRO A 47 14.39 3.47 -0.88
N LYS A 48 14.36 2.54 -1.81
CA LYS A 48 13.69 1.27 -1.56
C LYS A 48 14.33 0.50 -0.43
N LYS A 49 15.64 0.64 -0.26
CA LYS A 49 16.34 -0.09 0.79
C LYS A 49 15.83 0.26 2.17
N GLU A 50 15.22 1.43 2.33
CA GLU A 50 14.77 1.84 3.64
C GLU A 50 13.47 1.18 4.05
N VAL A 51 12.71 0.67 3.10
CA VAL A 51 11.38 0.18 3.43
C VAL A 51 11.11 -1.24 2.97
N LEU A 52 11.78 -1.71 1.92
CA LEU A 52 11.46 -3.03 1.39
C LEU A 52 11.66 -4.10 2.46
N GLU A 53 10.69 -4.98 2.57
CA GLU A 53 10.67 -6.11 3.48
C GLU A 53 10.51 -5.73 4.95
N ARG A 54 10.30 -4.46 5.26
CA ARG A 54 9.94 -4.10 6.63
C ARG A 54 8.51 -4.53 6.90
N ARG A 55 8.26 -4.86 8.14
CA ARG A 55 6.98 -5.42 8.53
C ARG A 55 5.90 -4.36 8.60
N ALA A 56 4.68 -4.76 8.29
CA ALA A 56 3.52 -3.90 8.50
C ALA A 56 3.36 -3.66 10.00
N ALA A 57 3.12 -2.40 10.36
CA ALA A 57 2.90 -2.05 11.76
C ALA A 57 1.49 -2.44 12.17
N PRO A 58 1.24 -2.57 13.49
CA PRO A 58 -0.10 -2.93 13.94
C PRO A 58 -1.19 -2.00 13.44
N ALA A 59 -0.89 -0.71 13.29
CA ALA A 59 -1.90 0.22 12.78
C ALA A 59 -2.31 -0.14 11.35
N LEU A 60 -1.35 -0.55 10.52
CA LEU A 60 -1.68 -0.96 9.18
C LEU A 60 -2.47 -2.26 9.18
N GLU A 61 -2.10 -3.18 10.06
CA GLU A 61 -2.82 -4.43 10.16
C GLU A 61 -4.28 -4.20 10.52
N GLU A 62 -4.53 -3.26 11.42
CA GLU A 62 -5.90 -2.91 11.77
C GLU A 62 -6.68 -2.37 10.59
N ILE A 63 -6.05 -1.50 9.82
CA ILE A 63 -6.71 -0.93 8.65
C ILE A 63 -7.03 -2.03 7.65
N MET A 64 -6.09 -2.93 7.42
CA MET A 64 -6.32 -4.01 6.49
C MET A 64 -7.45 -4.91 6.94
N GLU A 65 -7.50 -5.22 8.23
CA GLU A 65 -8.56 -6.07 8.74
C GLU A 65 -9.91 -5.41 8.66
N SER A 66 -9.96 -4.08 8.78
CA SER A 66 -11.21 -3.37 8.64
C SER A 66 -11.74 -3.38 7.21
N ARG A 67 -10.88 -3.63 6.25
CA ARG A 67 -11.17 -3.60 4.81
C ARG A 67 -11.65 -2.24 4.36
N GLN A 68 -11.38 -1.19 5.11
CA GLN A 68 -11.78 0.16 4.76
C GLN A 68 -10.56 1.03 4.59
N SER A 69 -10.67 2.00 3.70
CA SER A 69 -9.55 2.90 3.47
C SER A 69 -9.38 3.85 4.65
N TYR A 70 -8.16 4.34 4.79
CA TYR A 70 -7.81 5.36 5.76
C TYR A 70 -7.33 6.60 5.01
N ILE A 71 -7.87 7.75 5.33
CA ILE A 71 -7.46 9.02 4.72
C ILE A 71 -7.19 10.00 5.84
N LEU A 72 -6.02 10.64 5.79
CA LEU A 72 -5.70 11.70 6.75
C LEU A 72 -6.57 12.91 6.45
N GLU A 73 -7.42 13.25 7.39
CA GLU A 73 -8.33 14.37 7.19
C GLU A 73 -7.88 15.62 7.91
N ASN A 74 -7.10 15.46 8.97
CA ASN A 74 -6.65 16.59 9.75
C ASN A 74 -5.16 16.40 10.02
N PRO A 75 -4.29 17.28 9.47
CA PRO A 75 -2.85 17.12 9.70
C PRO A 75 -2.45 17.19 11.17
N GLN A 76 -3.35 17.71 12.01
CA GLN A 76 -3.08 17.80 13.45
C GLN A 76 -3.40 16.52 14.19
N SER A 77 -4.07 15.57 13.56
CA SER A 77 -4.43 14.35 14.27
C SER A 77 -3.18 13.48 14.46
N SER A 78 -3.32 12.47 15.32
CA SER A 78 -2.22 11.57 15.63
C SER A 78 -1.74 10.87 14.37
N PRO A 79 -0.43 10.79 14.19
CA PRO A 79 0.09 10.12 13.00
C PRO A 79 -0.17 8.62 13.03
N VAL A 80 -0.37 8.06 11.85
CA VAL A 80 -0.52 6.63 11.67
C VAL A 80 0.72 6.13 10.96
N TYR A 81 1.52 5.33 11.65
CA TYR A 81 2.73 4.76 11.07
C TYR A 81 2.40 3.37 10.57
N ALA A 82 2.49 3.19 9.26
CA ALA A 82 2.04 1.95 8.63
C ALA A 82 3.13 0.88 8.60
N VAL A 83 4.39 1.28 8.68
CA VAL A 83 5.52 0.38 8.48
C VAL A 83 6.47 0.50 9.65
N GLU A 84 6.86 -0.65 10.20
CA GLU A 84 7.78 -0.66 11.33
C GLU A 84 9.15 -0.13 10.90
N GLY A 85 9.70 0.76 11.72
CA GLY A 85 11.02 1.29 11.45
C GLY A 85 11.08 2.39 10.42
N TYR A 86 9.94 2.79 9.88
CA TYR A 86 9.87 3.84 8.88
C TYR A 86 9.15 5.03 9.52
N ASP A 87 9.79 6.17 9.56
CA ASP A 87 9.34 7.26 10.41
C ASP A 87 8.45 8.28 9.70
N ARG A 88 7.98 7.99 8.50
CA ARG A 88 7.01 8.85 7.83
C ARG A 88 5.64 8.25 7.96
N PRO A 89 4.68 9.01 8.50
CA PRO A 89 3.33 8.47 8.68
C PRO A 89 2.59 8.34 7.36
N ALA A 90 1.60 7.49 7.35
CA ALA A 90 0.73 7.33 6.20
C ALA A 90 -0.25 8.48 6.14
N VAL A 91 -0.55 8.94 4.93
CA VAL A 91 -1.62 9.93 4.73
C VAL A 91 -2.81 9.30 4.03
N ALA A 92 -2.64 8.14 3.42
CA ALA A 92 -3.76 7.41 2.82
C ALA A 92 -3.37 5.95 2.73
N VAL A 93 -4.33 5.08 2.99
CA VAL A 93 -4.13 3.63 2.89
C VAL A 93 -5.37 3.05 2.24
N TYR A 94 -5.18 2.26 1.18
CA TYR A 94 -6.28 1.56 0.54
C TYR A 94 -5.99 0.08 0.57
N PRO A 95 -6.77 -0.70 1.30
CA PRO A 95 -6.55 -2.16 1.31
C PRO A 95 -6.77 -2.76 -0.07
N ILE A 96 -6.00 -3.76 -0.38
CA ILE A 96 -6.13 -4.50 -1.64
C ILE A 96 -7.01 -5.70 -1.35
N LEU A 97 -8.17 -5.74 -1.97
CA LEU A 97 -9.14 -6.79 -1.73
C LEU A 97 -9.27 -7.66 -2.96
N ALA A 98 -9.19 -8.96 -2.76
CA ALA A 98 -9.39 -9.94 -3.81
C ALA A 98 -10.52 -10.86 -3.37
N ALA A 99 -11.64 -10.78 -4.08
CA ALA A 99 -12.83 -11.57 -3.74
C ALA A 99 -13.23 -11.40 -2.28
N GLY A 100 -13.10 -10.18 -1.78
CA GLY A 100 -13.50 -9.87 -0.41
C GLY A 100 -12.45 -10.08 0.65
N ASP A 101 -11.35 -10.75 0.32
CA ASP A 101 -10.28 -10.99 1.28
C ASP A 101 -9.17 -9.99 1.08
N VAL A 102 -8.64 -9.49 2.20
CA VAL A 102 -7.54 -8.52 2.10
C VAL A 102 -6.25 -9.27 1.80
N CYS A 103 -5.51 -8.78 0.81
CA CYS A 103 -4.21 -9.38 0.51
C CYS A 103 -3.06 -8.38 0.64
N GLY A 104 -3.38 -7.13 0.94
CA GLY A 104 -2.33 -6.14 1.12
C GLY A 104 -2.92 -4.76 1.18
N ALA A 105 -2.08 -3.76 0.91
CA ALA A 105 -2.52 -2.37 0.94
C ALA A 105 -1.60 -1.51 0.09
N VAL A 106 -2.16 -0.44 -0.45
CA VAL A 106 -1.41 0.61 -1.11
C VAL A 106 -1.41 1.82 -0.17
N ILE A 107 -0.23 2.35 0.10
CA ILE A 107 -0.03 3.37 1.12
C ILE A 107 0.62 4.60 0.48
N LEU A 108 0.07 5.77 0.77
CA LEU A 108 0.76 7.03 0.51
C LEU A 108 1.38 7.50 1.81
N SER A 109 2.68 7.76 1.78
CA SER A 109 3.41 8.27 2.93
C SER A 109 3.44 9.78 2.91
N ALA A 110 3.56 10.39 4.08
CA ALA A 110 3.72 11.83 4.16
C ALA A 110 5.04 12.24 3.52
N GLY A 111 5.00 13.39 2.86
CA GLY A 111 6.21 14.04 2.43
C GLY A 111 6.80 14.81 3.59
N GLU A 112 7.54 15.86 3.28
CA GLU A 112 8.13 16.66 4.34
C GLU A 112 7.09 17.39 5.15
N ASP A 113 6.05 17.92 4.49
CA ASP A 113 4.93 18.46 5.23
C ASP A 113 3.82 17.42 5.18
N ARG A 114 3.17 17.27 6.31
CA ARG A 114 2.09 16.30 6.47
C ARG A 114 0.82 16.86 5.90
N ARG A 115 0.77 16.91 4.61
CA ARG A 115 -0.34 17.48 3.90
C ARG A 115 -1.36 16.41 3.58
N GLN A 116 -2.63 16.76 3.57
CA GLN A 116 -3.66 15.82 3.15
C GLN A 116 -3.40 15.43 1.71
N PRO A 117 -3.69 14.16 1.36
CA PRO A 117 -3.54 13.75 -0.02
C PRO A 117 -4.56 14.48 -0.89
N SER A 118 -4.16 14.81 -2.11
CA SER A 118 -5.10 15.44 -3.04
C SER A 118 -6.12 14.41 -3.47
N GLU A 119 -7.24 14.89 -4.00
CA GLU A 119 -8.26 14.00 -4.50
C GLU A 119 -7.71 13.14 -5.63
N ALA A 120 -6.89 13.72 -6.49
CA ALA A 120 -6.30 12.97 -7.58
C ALA A 120 -5.41 11.85 -7.06
N ASP A 121 -4.59 12.15 -6.04
CA ASP A 121 -3.73 11.12 -5.46
C ASP A 121 -4.55 10.01 -4.85
N ARG A 122 -5.62 10.37 -4.15
CA ARG A 122 -6.48 9.35 -3.54
C ARG A 122 -7.11 8.44 -4.59
N LYS A 123 -7.57 9.04 -5.68
CA LYS A 123 -8.18 8.25 -6.74
C LYS A 123 -7.16 7.33 -7.40
N LEU A 124 -5.93 7.80 -7.54
CA LEU A 124 -4.90 6.98 -8.15
C LEU A 124 -4.59 5.75 -7.31
N ILE A 125 -4.43 5.92 -6.01
CA ILE A 125 -4.12 4.76 -5.19
C ILE A 125 -5.33 3.87 -4.98
N ALA A 126 -6.53 4.43 -5.01
CA ALA A 126 -7.72 3.60 -4.97
C ALA A 126 -7.78 2.71 -6.21
N ALA A 127 -7.51 3.29 -7.38
CA ALA A 127 -7.50 2.52 -8.61
C ALA A 127 -6.40 1.46 -8.58
N ALA A 128 -5.24 1.82 -8.03
CA ALA A 128 -4.15 0.86 -7.92
C ALA A 128 -4.55 -0.33 -7.05
N ALA A 129 -5.17 -0.05 -5.91
CA ALA A 129 -5.58 -1.12 -5.02
C ALA A 129 -6.61 -2.02 -5.69
N MET A 130 -7.55 -1.43 -6.40
CA MET A 130 -8.56 -2.21 -7.11
C MET A 130 -7.94 -3.05 -8.21
N PHE A 131 -7.02 -2.46 -8.96
CA PHE A 131 -6.36 -3.19 -10.03
C PHE A 131 -5.60 -4.39 -9.49
N LEU A 132 -4.83 -4.16 -8.44
CA LEU A 132 -4.03 -5.23 -7.86
C LEU A 132 -4.92 -6.33 -7.29
N GLY A 133 -6.04 -5.93 -6.67
CA GLY A 133 -6.97 -6.91 -6.16
C GLY A 133 -7.58 -7.78 -7.25
N ARG A 134 -7.95 -7.15 -8.37
CA ARG A 134 -8.53 -7.91 -9.47
C ARG A 134 -7.49 -8.86 -10.08
N GLN A 135 -6.23 -8.46 -10.11
CA GLN A 135 -5.19 -9.34 -10.62
C GLN A 135 -5.02 -10.57 -9.75
N MET A 136 -5.34 -10.46 -8.47
CA MET A 136 -5.20 -11.60 -7.56
C MET A 136 -6.39 -12.51 -7.58
N GLU A 137 -7.52 -12.07 -8.15
CA GLU A 137 -8.72 -12.90 -8.13
C GLU A 137 -8.64 -14.05 -9.09
N GLU A 138 -8.18 -13.87 -10.25
CA GLU A 138 -7.97 -14.87 -11.21
C GLU A 138 -8.90 -15.96 -11.35
#